data_c10ab44c5a9ad9e05ad6ec64e052ff24
#
_entry.id   c10ab44c5a9ad9e05ad6ec64e052ff24
#
_cell.length_a   1.000
_cell.length_b   1.000
_cell.length_c   1.000
_cell.angle_alpha   90.00
_cell.angle_beta   90.00
_cell.angle_gamma   90.00
#
_symmetry.space_group_name_H-M   'P 1'
#
loop_
_entity.id
_entity.type
_entity.pdbx_description
1 polymer ?
#
loop_
_entity_poly.entity_id
_entity_poly.type
_entity_poly.pdbx_seq_one_letter_code
_entity_poly.pdbx_strand_id
1 'polypeptide(L)'
;MEKRQLYQSTIAPFLAMKQMLFIAGPRQCGKTTLAKMIAERFESSLYFNWDIITDRKKLRTNPYFYEAMDRKSSKTPLVLFDEIHKFNQWKNYLKGAYDRSHDDFKFIITGSGRLDLFRKGGDSLAGRYFLVHVWPFTLGELAQVAGSFEKFWRNPCYVESSSPSTLEIWRRLEAYSGFPTPYLSANREVYRVWSDTYRNQLIREDVRDLSGIVKIDSVEAMVDLLPVRVGSPLSINNLARDIEVSFDTAKAWLETLERFFITFRVAPFSKKIARAITKEQKLYLYDYAQIEDPASRFENMVAMELSRAVKNWTERGLGRFDLRYVRSKDKEECDFLITEKQTPKLLIECKLSDPNVSKSLVKFQDALKVPAIQLVNEPGINRIIRNGTRTITVASAHDWLCTLP
;
A
#
# COMPACT_ATOMS: atom_id res chain seq x y z
N MET A 1 -11.26 7.05 -17.70
CA MET A 1 -11.16 6.36 -16.40
C MET A 1 -9.95 5.44 -16.45
N GLU A 2 -9.00 5.58 -15.55
CA GLU A 2 -7.77 4.77 -15.54
C GLU A 2 -8.10 3.29 -15.38
N LYS A 3 -7.54 2.44 -16.25
CA LYS A 3 -7.97 1.03 -16.37
C LYS A 3 -7.46 0.10 -15.26
N ARG A 4 -6.72 0.56 -14.26
CA ARG A 4 -6.16 -0.25 -13.15
C ARG A 4 -5.59 -1.61 -13.62
N GLN A 5 -4.85 -1.61 -14.74
CA GLN A 5 -4.38 -2.84 -15.42
C GLN A 5 -3.49 -3.71 -14.54
N LEU A 6 -2.64 -3.11 -13.71
CA LEU A 6 -1.78 -3.82 -12.77
C LEU A 6 -2.61 -4.78 -11.87
N TYR A 7 -3.71 -4.26 -11.31
CA TYR A 7 -4.56 -5.06 -10.42
C TYR A 7 -5.39 -6.09 -11.17
N GLN A 8 -5.78 -5.82 -12.40
CA GLN A 8 -6.51 -6.80 -13.20
C GLN A 8 -5.67 -8.05 -13.44
N SER A 9 -4.38 -7.89 -13.77
CA SER A 9 -3.45 -9.01 -13.93
C SER A 9 -3.13 -9.70 -12.60
N THR A 10 -3.01 -8.94 -11.50
CA THR A 10 -2.76 -9.46 -10.15
C THR A 10 -3.94 -10.29 -9.63
N ILE A 11 -5.16 -9.86 -9.92
CA ILE A 11 -6.40 -10.47 -9.41
C ILE A 11 -6.85 -11.68 -10.24
N ALA A 12 -6.57 -11.70 -11.54
CA ALA A 12 -7.04 -12.73 -12.44
C ALA A 12 -6.76 -14.18 -11.96
N PRO A 13 -5.59 -14.55 -11.45
CA PRO A 13 -5.32 -15.88 -10.92
C PRO A 13 -6.25 -16.27 -9.76
N PHE A 14 -6.57 -15.30 -8.87
CA PHE A 14 -7.44 -15.57 -7.71
C PHE A 14 -8.91 -15.73 -8.10
N LEU A 15 -9.35 -15.05 -9.16
CA LEU A 15 -10.72 -15.24 -9.70
C LEU A 15 -10.93 -16.64 -10.29
N ALA A 16 -9.88 -17.33 -10.70
CA ALA A 16 -9.97 -18.71 -11.16
C ALA A 16 -10.19 -19.71 -10.00
N MET A 17 -9.81 -19.32 -8.78
CA MET A 17 -9.93 -20.17 -7.59
C MET A 17 -11.36 -20.15 -7.03
N LYS A 18 -11.69 -21.14 -6.16
CA LYS A 18 -13.00 -21.22 -5.49
C LYS A 18 -13.17 -20.21 -4.36
N GLN A 19 -12.07 -19.80 -3.75
CA GLN A 19 -12.05 -18.89 -2.61
C GLN A 19 -12.62 -17.51 -2.96
N MET A 20 -13.20 -16.86 -1.97
CA MET A 20 -13.61 -15.46 -2.06
C MET A 20 -12.40 -14.57 -2.28
N LEU A 21 -12.55 -13.47 -2.99
CA LEU A 21 -11.52 -12.45 -3.13
C LEU A 21 -11.83 -11.24 -2.25
N PHE A 22 -10.98 -10.97 -1.28
CA PHE A 22 -11.06 -9.77 -0.46
C PHE A 22 -10.13 -8.70 -1.04
N ILE A 23 -10.68 -7.52 -1.29
CA ILE A 23 -9.95 -6.34 -1.78
C ILE A 23 -9.90 -5.31 -0.68
N ALA A 24 -8.75 -5.18 -0.03
CA ALA A 24 -8.48 -4.20 1.02
C ALA A 24 -7.64 -3.03 0.51
N GLY A 25 -7.46 -2.00 1.34
CA GLY A 25 -6.60 -0.85 1.03
C GLY A 25 -7.17 0.46 1.54
N PRO A 26 -6.45 1.58 1.35
CA PRO A 26 -6.87 2.89 1.80
C PRO A 26 -8.28 3.25 1.35
N ARG A 27 -8.97 4.06 2.15
CA ARG A 27 -10.24 4.66 1.72
C ARG A 27 -10.00 5.49 0.46
N GLN A 28 -10.98 5.58 -0.44
CA GLN A 28 -10.90 6.37 -1.69
C GLN A 28 -9.76 6.00 -2.67
N CYS A 29 -9.08 4.86 -2.51
CA CYS A 29 -8.04 4.40 -3.46
C CYS A 29 -8.61 3.66 -4.70
N GLY A 30 -9.95 3.56 -4.85
CA GLY A 30 -10.60 2.98 -6.03
C GLY A 30 -10.93 1.49 -5.95
N LYS A 31 -11.04 0.89 -4.75
CA LYS A 31 -11.41 -0.54 -4.55
C LYS A 31 -12.74 -0.90 -5.20
N THR A 32 -13.80 -0.15 -4.87
CA THR A 32 -15.16 -0.36 -5.42
C THR A 32 -15.16 -0.21 -6.94
N THR A 33 -14.42 0.78 -7.46
CA THR A 33 -14.27 1.00 -8.91
C THR A 33 -13.62 -0.21 -9.58
N LEU A 34 -12.50 -0.69 -9.04
CA LEU A 34 -11.83 -1.88 -9.55
C LEU A 34 -12.73 -3.11 -9.51
N ALA A 35 -13.43 -3.34 -8.40
CA ALA A 35 -14.33 -4.46 -8.25
C ALA A 35 -15.49 -4.42 -9.26
N LYS A 36 -16.06 -3.23 -9.52
CA LYS A 36 -17.08 -3.03 -10.57
C LYS A 36 -16.53 -3.29 -11.97
N MET A 37 -15.32 -2.81 -12.29
CA MET A 37 -14.66 -3.12 -13.58
C MET A 37 -14.41 -4.62 -13.77
N ILE A 38 -14.13 -5.35 -12.69
CA ILE A 38 -14.03 -6.82 -12.75
C ILE A 38 -15.41 -7.43 -12.98
N ALA A 39 -16.45 -6.92 -12.31
CA ALA A 39 -17.82 -7.42 -12.45
C ALA A 39 -18.36 -7.27 -13.88
N GLU A 40 -17.96 -6.23 -14.62
CA GLU A 40 -18.31 -6.03 -16.04
C GLU A 40 -17.83 -7.17 -16.97
N ARG A 41 -16.85 -7.98 -16.53
CA ARG A 41 -16.36 -9.15 -17.28
C ARG A 41 -17.18 -10.41 -17.08
N PHE A 42 -18.10 -10.39 -16.12
CA PHE A 42 -19.00 -11.50 -15.84
C PHE A 42 -20.30 -11.27 -16.57
N GLU A 43 -20.82 -12.30 -17.23
CA GLU A 43 -22.12 -12.24 -17.93
C GLU A 43 -23.27 -11.96 -16.96
N SER A 44 -23.15 -12.46 -15.73
CA SER A 44 -24.09 -12.20 -14.64
C SER A 44 -23.34 -11.74 -13.41
N SER A 45 -23.68 -10.58 -12.88
CA SER A 45 -23.10 -10.06 -11.64
C SER A 45 -24.15 -9.33 -10.81
N LEU A 46 -24.00 -9.40 -9.49
CA LEU A 46 -24.82 -8.70 -8.52
C LEU A 46 -23.96 -7.84 -7.64
N TYR A 47 -24.30 -6.55 -7.52
CA TYR A 47 -23.66 -5.60 -6.63
C TYR A 47 -24.53 -5.34 -5.42
N PHE A 48 -23.97 -5.49 -4.23
CA PHE A 48 -24.56 -5.20 -2.95
C PHE A 48 -23.68 -4.20 -2.20
N ASN A 49 -24.27 -3.16 -1.65
CA ASN A 49 -23.54 -2.19 -0.84
C ASN A 49 -24.23 -2.02 0.53
N TRP A 50 -23.48 -2.29 1.60
CA TRP A 50 -24.00 -2.16 2.96
C TRP A 50 -24.49 -0.75 3.31
N ASP A 51 -23.95 0.30 2.71
CA ASP A 51 -24.35 1.68 2.97
C ASP A 51 -25.72 2.03 2.36
N ILE A 52 -26.20 1.21 1.41
CA ILE A 52 -27.53 1.36 0.79
C ILE A 52 -28.62 0.68 1.65
N ILE A 53 -29.60 1.46 2.08
CA ILE A 53 -30.66 1.00 3.00
C ILE A 53 -31.45 -0.17 2.40
N THR A 54 -31.80 -0.10 1.12
CA THR A 54 -32.55 -1.15 0.42
C THR A 54 -31.75 -2.46 0.35
N ASP A 55 -30.43 -2.40 0.18
CA ASP A 55 -29.59 -3.59 0.14
C ASP A 55 -29.46 -4.23 1.53
N ARG A 56 -29.28 -3.42 2.57
CA ARG A 56 -29.31 -3.91 3.97
C ARG A 56 -30.63 -4.62 4.28
N LYS A 57 -31.75 -4.07 3.80
CA LYS A 57 -33.09 -4.69 4.00
C LYS A 57 -33.15 -6.04 3.28
N LYS A 58 -32.66 -6.14 2.02
CA LYS A 58 -32.63 -7.42 1.28
C LYS A 58 -31.86 -8.48 2.06
N LEU A 59 -30.66 -8.18 2.55
CA LEU A 59 -29.82 -9.12 3.30
C LEU A 59 -30.50 -9.58 4.60
N ARG A 60 -31.18 -8.68 5.31
CA ARG A 60 -31.90 -9.02 6.55
C ARG A 60 -33.13 -9.87 6.31
N THR A 61 -33.84 -9.65 5.21
CA THR A 61 -35.05 -10.40 4.86
C THR A 61 -34.72 -11.79 4.30
N ASN A 62 -33.70 -11.88 3.41
CA ASN A 62 -33.21 -13.11 2.84
C ASN A 62 -31.67 -13.07 2.79
N PRO A 63 -30.96 -13.72 3.71
CA PRO A 63 -29.48 -13.72 3.72
C PRO A 63 -28.84 -14.25 2.43
N TYR A 64 -29.53 -15.09 1.69
CA TYR A 64 -29.06 -15.68 0.43
C TYR A 64 -29.76 -15.08 -0.79
N PHE A 65 -30.15 -13.81 -0.72
CA PHE A 65 -30.88 -13.08 -1.77
C PHE A 65 -30.21 -13.14 -3.16
N TYR A 66 -28.90 -13.34 -3.21
CA TYR A 66 -28.13 -13.45 -4.45
C TYR A 66 -28.44 -14.75 -5.24
N GLU A 67 -28.98 -15.78 -4.59
CA GLU A 67 -29.40 -17.03 -5.27
C GLU A 67 -30.55 -16.81 -6.24
N ALA A 68 -31.36 -15.79 -5.99
CA ALA A 68 -32.50 -15.41 -6.85
C ALA A 68 -32.11 -14.48 -8.02
N MET A 69 -30.82 -14.25 -8.25
CA MET A 69 -30.39 -13.39 -9.37
C MET A 69 -30.66 -14.05 -10.73
N ASP A 70 -31.03 -13.22 -11.70
CA ASP A 70 -31.17 -13.67 -13.09
C ASP A 70 -29.81 -14.04 -13.69
N ARG A 71 -29.66 -15.29 -14.10
CA ARG A 71 -28.46 -15.80 -14.76
C ARG A 71 -28.63 -15.69 -16.28
N LYS A 72 -27.76 -14.88 -16.91
CA LYS A 72 -27.77 -14.73 -18.38
C LYS A 72 -27.16 -15.92 -19.12
N SER A 73 -26.42 -16.76 -18.41
CA SER A 73 -25.76 -17.95 -18.97
C SER A 73 -25.51 -19.02 -17.90
N SER A 74 -24.95 -20.16 -18.32
CA SER A 74 -24.48 -21.22 -17.41
C SER A 74 -23.15 -20.91 -16.72
N LYS A 75 -22.47 -19.78 -17.05
CA LYS A 75 -21.22 -19.39 -16.40
C LYS A 75 -21.46 -18.94 -14.97
N THR A 76 -20.50 -19.22 -14.10
CA THR A 76 -20.54 -18.85 -12.69
C THR A 76 -20.69 -17.34 -12.53
N PRO A 77 -21.79 -16.86 -11.91
CA PRO A 77 -22.02 -15.44 -11.68
C PRO A 77 -21.14 -14.88 -10.56
N LEU A 78 -20.97 -13.55 -10.55
CA LEU A 78 -20.24 -12.82 -9.52
C LEU A 78 -21.18 -12.12 -8.56
N VAL A 79 -20.94 -12.26 -7.26
CA VAL A 79 -21.55 -11.45 -6.21
C VAL A 79 -20.47 -10.53 -5.62
N LEU A 80 -20.72 -9.23 -5.71
CA LEU A 80 -19.82 -8.20 -5.15
C LEU A 80 -20.46 -7.61 -3.89
N PHE A 81 -19.83 -7.85 -2.74
CA PHE A 81 -20.20 -7.24 -1.47
C PHE A 81 -19.29 -6.06 -1.16
N ASP A 82 -19.86 -4.85 -1.18
CA ASP A 82 -19.15 -3.60 -0.84
C ASP A 82 -19.51 -3.17 0.58
N GLU A 83 -18.49 -2.82 1.37
CA GLU A 83 -18.60 -2.35 2.76
C GLU A 83 -19.35 -3.33 3.71
N ILE A 84 -19.46 -4.61 3.38
CA ILE A 84 -20.17 -5.62 4.19
C ILE A 84 -19.59 -5.76 5.60
N HIS A 85 -18.32 -5.39 5.79
CA HIS A 85 -17.66 -5.42 7.09
C HIS A 85 -18.29 -4.49 8.14
N LYS A 86 -19.14 -3.55 7.75
CA LYS A 86 -19.96 -2.73 8.66
C LYS A 86 -21.11 -3.51 9.30
N PHE A 87 -21.45 -4.67 8.78
CA PHE A 87 -22.41 -5.59 9.39
C PHE A 87 -21.74 -6.36 10.54
N ASN A 88 -22.25 -6.27 11.76
CA ASN A 88 -21.60 -6.89 12.93
C ASN A 88 -21.33 -8.40 12.79
N GLN A 89 -22.20 -9.12 12.09
CA GLN A 89 -22.09 -10.58 11.90
C GLN A 89 -21.51 -10.97 10.54
N TRP A 90 -20.88 -10.04 9.83
CA TRP A 90 -20.42 -10.23 8.46
C TRP A 90 -19.51 -11.46 8.24
N LYS A 91 -18.67 -11.84 9.20
CA LYS A 91 -17.78 -13.01 9.09
C LYS A 91 -18.58 -14.31 9.06
N ASN A 92 -19.53 -14.47 10.01
CA ASN A 92 -20.38 -15.65 10.06
C ASN A 92 -21.27 -15.72 8.83
N TYR A 93 -21.77 -14.58 8.38
CA TYR A 93 -22.54 -14.46 7.15
C TYR A 93 -21.73 -14.91 5.93
N LEU A 94 -20.54 -14.35 5.70
CA LEU A 94 -19.68 -14.72 4.58
C LEU A 94 -19.20 -16.17 4.65
N LYS A 95 -18.96 -16.69 5.86
CA LYS A 95 -18.67 -18.11 6.05
C LYS A 95 -19.83 -18.97 5.57
N GLY A 96 -21.05 -18.66 6.01
CA GLY A 96 -22.26 -19.38 5.57
C GLY A 96 -22.51 -19.27 4.06
N ALA A 97 -22.34 -18.07 3.49
CA ALA A 97 -22.46 -17.84 2.06
C ALA A 97 -21.45 -18.66 1.24
N TYR A 98 -20.19 -18.69 1.70
CA TYR A 98 -19.15 -19.50 1.06
C TYR A 98 -19.44 -20.98 1.18
N ASP A 99 -19.67 -21.49 2.39
CA ASP A 99 -19.89 -22.93 2.63
C ASP A 99 -21.11 -23.46 1.86
N ARG A 100 -22.11 -22.60 1.61
CA ARG A 100 -23.32 -22.92 0.87
C ARG A 100 -23.16 -22.83 -0.65
N SER A 101 -22.45 -21.83 -1.15
CA SER A 101 -22.63 -21.41 -2.56
C SER A 101 -21.32 -21.20 -3.33
N HIS A 102 -20.13 -21.60 -2.81
CA HIS A 102 -18.84 -21.34 -3.45
C HIS A 102 -18.62 -22.10 -4.78
N ASP A 103 -19.38 -23.16 -5.04
CA ASP A 103 -19.35 -23.87 -6.31
C ASP A 103 -20.20 -23.17 -7.39
N ASP A 104 -21.26 -22.46 -6.98
CA ASP A 104 -22.24 -21.83 -7.87
C ASP A 104 -21.98 -20.34 -8.11
N PHE A 105 -21.22 -19.67 -7.23
CA PHE A 105 -20.97 -18.24 -7.25
C PHE A 105 -19.51 -17.90 -6.99
N LYS A 106 -19.03 -16.83 -7.61
CA LYS A 106 -17.82 -16.14 -7.23
C LYS A 106 -18.17 -14.96 -6.30
N PHE A 107 -17.30 -14.71 -5.31
CA PHE A 107 -17.50 -13.63 -4.36
C PHE A 107 -16.31 -12.68 -4.35
N ILE A 108 -16.57 -11.39 -4.51
CA ILE A 108 -15.62 -10.33 -4.26
C ILE A 108 -16.14 -9.50 -3.08
N ILE A 109 -15.29 -9.24 -2.12
CA ILE A 109 -15.59 -8.43 -0.94
C ILE A 109 -14.66 -7.24 -0.93
N THR A 110 -15.22 -6.02 -0.92
CA THR A 110 -14.43 -4.80 -0.79
C THR A 110 -14.66 -4.16 0.58
N GLY A 111 -13.62 -3.50 1.08
CA GLY A 111 -13.70 -2.77 2.33
C GLY A 111 -12.42 -1.99 2.63
N SER A 112 -12.52 -1.04 3.56
CA SER A 112 -11.39 -0.26 4.05
C SER A 112 -10.53 -1.08 5.02
N GLY A 113 -9.62 -0.44 5.77
CA GLY A 113 -8.67 -1.06 6.71
C GLY A 113 -9.22 -2.12 7.67
N ARG A 114 -10.55 -2.21 7.82
CA ARG A 114 -11.19 -3.26 8.65
C ARG A 114 -10.93 -4.68 8.14
N LEU A 115 -10.80 -4.91 6.85
CA LEU A 115 -10.54 -6.26 6.32
C LEU A 115 -9.17 -6.80 6.71
N ASP A 116 -8.17 -5.94 6.96
CA ASP A 116 -6.84 -6.32 7.46
C ASP A 116 -6.82 -6.66 8.97
N LEU A 117 -7.75 -6.10 9.74
CA LEU A 117 -7.79 -6.26 11.20
C LEU A 117 -8.08 -7.70 11.66
N PHE A 118 -8.70 -8.52 10.81
CA PHE A 118 -9.23 -9.81 11.20
C PHE A 118 -8.24 -10.98 11.17
N ARG A 119 -7.00 -10.75 10.70
CA ARG A 119 -5.94 -11.75 10.71
C ARG A 119 -5.45 -12.16 12.12
N LYS A 120 -5.72 -11.35 13.15
CA LYS A 120 -5.10 -11.48 14.49
C LYS A 120 -5.92 -12.22 15.56
N GLY A 121 -7.08 -12.79 15.23
CA GLY A 121 -7.88 -13.44 16.27
C GLY A 121 -8.82 -14.52 15.76
N GLY A 122 -8.38 -15.78 15.64
CA GLY A 122 -9.23 -16.91 15.32
C GLY A 122 -10.09 -16.68 14.06
N ASP A 123 -9.49 -16.71 12.87
CA ASP A 123 -10.19 -16.37 11.64
C ASP A 123 -11.15 -17.49 11.23
N SER A 124 -12.45 -17.28 11.48
CA SER A 124 -13.52 -18.21 11.04
C SER A 124 -13.61 -18.36 9.52
N LEU A 125 -12.95 -17.47 8.77
CA LEU A 125 -12.88 -17.50 7.30
C LEU A 125 -11.58 -18.11 6.76
N ALA A 126 -10.70 -18.63 7.63
CA ALA A 126 -9.43 -19.24 7.22
C ALA A 126 -9.64 -20.29 6.11
N GLY A 127 -8.83 -20.22 5.06
CA GLY A 127 -8.92 -21.10 3.88
C GLY A 127 -10.05 -20.78 2.89
N ARG A 128 -10.93 -19.79 3.18
CA ARG A 128 -12.08 -19.43 2.35
C ARG A 128 -11.87 -18.19 1.49
N TYR A 129 -10.78 -17.46 1.69
CA TYR A 129 -10.50 -16.23 0.95
C TYR A 129 -9.02 -16.03 0.63
N PHE A 130 -8.78 -15.24 -0.40
CA PHE A 130 -7.52 -14.57 -0.66
C PHE A 130 -7.69 -13.08 -0.41
N LEU A 131 -6.65 -12.43 0.11
CA LEU A 131 -6.63 -11.00 0.37
C LEU A 131 -5.63 -10.33 -0.56
N VAL A 132 -6.09 -9.34 -1.31
CA VAL A 132 -5.29 -8.50 -2.20
C VAL A 132 -5.46 -7.04 -1.79
N HIS A 133 -4.34 -6.31 -1.71
CA HIS A 133 -4.38 -4.88 -1.43
C HIS A 133 -4.39 -4.05 -2.70
N VAL A 134 -5.25 -3.05 -2.70
CA VAL A 134 -5.30 -1.99 -3.73
C VAL A 134 -4.78 -0.70 -3.11
N TRP A 135 -3.78 -0.14 -3.74
CA TRP A 135 -3.08 1.05 -3.30
C TRP A 135 -3.57 2.28 -4.07
N PRO A 136 -3.26 3.51 -3.62
CA PRO A 136 -3.33 4.69 -4.47
C PRO A 136 -2.60 4.46 -5.80
N PHE A 137 -2.83 5.28 -6.80
CA PHE A 137 -2.16 5.15 -8.09
C PHE A 137 -0.63 5.10 -7.93
N THR A 138 0.00 4.21 -8.69
CA THR A 138 1.45 4.06 -8.76
C THR A 138 1.97 4.55 -10.09
N LEU A 139 3.26 4.87 -10.15
CA LEU A 139 3.88 5.35 -11.37
C LEU A 139 3.76 4.35 -12.52
N GLY A 140 4.11 3.07 -12.27
CA GLY A 140 4.04 2.03 -13.30
C GLY A 140 2.62 1.79 -13.81
N GLU A 141 1.62 1.86 -12.93
CA GLU A 141 0.21 1.72 -13.30
C GLU A 141 -0.25 2.86 -14.22
N LEU A 142 0.08 4.10 -13.89
CA LEU A 142 -0.29 5.28 -14.67
C LEU A 142 0.48 5.38 -15.98
N ALA A 143 1.76 5.04 -15.98
CA ALA A 143 2.59 4.97 -17.18
C ALA A 143 2.25 3.77 -18.08
N GLN A 144 1.37 2.86 -17.61
CA GLN A 144 0.97 1.64 -18.30
C GLN A 144 2.16 0.72 -18.65
N VAL A 145 3.20 0.74 -17.82
CA VAL A 145 4.37 -0.12 -17.95
C VAL A 145 4.12 -1.41 -17.18
N ALA A 146 4.06 -2.54 -17.90
CA ALA A 146 3.94 -3.85 -17.29
C ALA A 146 5.34 -4.38 -16.94
N GLY A 147 5.76 -4.21 -15.70
CA GLY A 147 6.98 -4.83 -15.19
C GLY A 147 6.85 -6.36 -15.10
N SER A 148 7.91 -7.09 -15.49
CA SER A 148 8.00 -8.53 -15.26
C SER A 148 8.87 -8.80 -14.04
N PHE A 149 8.32 -9.55 -13.08
CA PHE A 149 9.00 -9.93 -11.86
C PHE A 149 10.34 -10.67 -12.14
N GLU A 150 10.33 -11.61 -13.08
CA GLU A 150 11.50 -12.39 -13.45
C GLU A 150 12.58 -11.53 -14.12
N LYS A 151 12.18 -10.61 -15.02
CA LYS A 151 13.10 -9.68 -15.67
C LYS A 151 13.71 -8.73 -14.65
N PHE A 152 12.89 -8.18 -13.74
CA PHE A 152 13.36 -7.28 -12.70
C PHE A 152 14.42 -7.95 -11.81
N TRP A 153 14.17 -9.14 -11.29
CA TRP A 153 15.12 -9.80 -10.40
C TRP A 153 16.35 -10.39 -11.11
N ARG A 154 16.32 -10.53 -12.44
CA ARG A 154 17.53 -10.88 -13.21
C ARG A 154 18.55 -9.74 -13.22
N ASN A 155 18.10 -8.49 -13.27
CA ASN A 155 18.94 -7.30 -13.17
C ASN A 155 18.18 -6.14 -12.49
N PRO A 156 18.11 -6.13 -11.15
CA PRO A 156 17.25 -5.20 -10.41
C PRO A 156 17.74 -3.74 -10.45
N CYS A 157 18.95 -3.49 -10.93
CA CYS A 157 19.49 -2.15 -11.12
C CYS A 157 19.47 -1.69 -12.58
N TYR A 158 18.84 -2.45 -13.47
CA TYR A 158 18.66 -2.05 -14.86
C TYR A 158 17.68 -0.90 -14.96
N VAL A 159 18.04 0.10 -15.75
CA VAL A 159 17.23 1.30 -16.00
C VAL A 159 17.12 1.51 -17.49
N GLU A 160 15.91 1.63 -17.96
CA GLU A 160 15.57 2.05 -19.30
C GLU A 160 14.94 3.44 -19.23
N SER A 161 15.37 4.33 -20.13
CA SER A 161 14.79 5.68 -20.18
C SER A 161 13.29 5.59 -20.45
N SER A 162 12.50 6.16 -19.57
CA SER A 162 11.05 6.22 -19.70
C SER A 162 10.63 7.32 -20.70
N SER A 163 9.35 7.30 -21.08
CA SER A 163 8.80 8.35 -21.93
C SER A 163 8.69 9.69 -21.19
N PRO A 164 8.71 10.83 -21.87
CA PRO A 164 8.49 12.14 -21.27
C PRO A 164 7.19 12.20 -20.44
N SER A 165 6.14 11.49 -20.86
CA SER A 165 4.88 11.40 -20.11
C SER A 165 5.04 10.74 -18.74
N THR A 166 6.03 9.83 -18.55
CA THR A 166 6.32 9.23 -17.25
C THR A 166 6.83 10.26 -16.25
N LEU A 167 7.67 11.20 -16.70
CA LEU A 167 8.11 12.31 -15.85
C LEU A 167 6.94 13.23 -15.47
N GLU A 168 6.03 13.53 -16.38
CA GLU A 168 4.83 14.33 -16.08
C GLU A 168 3.93 13.63 -15.06
N ILE A 169 3.72 12.32 -15.21
CA ILE A 169 3.00 11.50 -14.24
C ILE A 169 3.69 11.56 -12.88
N TRP A 170 5.02 11.41 -12.83
CA TRP A 170 5.80 11.47 -11.61
C TRP A 170 5.64 12.82 -10.89
N ARG A 171 5.79 13.95 -11.62
CA ARG A 171 5.58 15.29 -11.05
C ARG A 171 4.16 15.52 -10.57
N ARG A 172 3.17 14.95 -11.25
CA ARG A 172 1.77 15.02 -10.84
C ARG A 172 1.50 14.19 -9.58
N LEU A 173 2.10 13.00 -9.46
CA LEU A 173 2.07 12.20 -8.22
C LEU A 173 2.71 12.97 -7.05
N GLU A 174 3.87 13.60 -7.29
CA GLU A 174 4.56 14.42 -6.28
C GLU A 174 3.69 15.57 -5.77
N ALA A 175 2.95 16.22 -6.65
CA ALA A 175 2.13 17.39 -6.32
C ALA A 175 0.79 17.04 -5.65
N TYR A 176 0.19 15.90 -5.99
CA TYR A 176 -1.20 15.58 -5.65
C TYR A 176 -1.39 14.22 -4.99
N SER A 177 -0.32 13.51 -4.67
CA SER A 177 -0.31 12.11 -4.23
C SER A 177 -0.96 11.15 -5.23
N GLY A 178 -0.98 9.85 -4.88
CA GLY A 178 -1.56 8.81 -5.74
C GLY A 178 -3.06 8.57 -5.53
N PHE A 179 -3.74 9.31 -4.64
CA PHE A 179 -5.18 9.14 -4.48
C PHE A 179 -5.94 9.62 -5.71
N PRO A 180 -6.92 8.82 -6.23
CA PRO A 180 -7.57 9.12 -7.50
C PRO A 180 -8.17 10.52 -7.61
N THR A 181 -8.90 10.99 -6.60
CA THR A 181 -9.58 12.29 -6.66
C THR A 181 -8.61 13.45 -6.84
N PRO A 182 -7.61 13.66 -5.97
CA PRO A 182 -6.69 14.77 -6.15
C PRO A 182 -5.77 14.59 -7.37
N TYR A 183 -5.31 13.37 -7.66
CA TYR A 183 -4.50 13.10 -8.83
C TYR A 183 -5.22 13.46 -10.12
N LEU A 184 -6.49 13.04 -10.31
CA LEU A 184 -7.26 13.29 -11.53
C LEU A 184 -7.67 14.76 -11.66
N SER A 185 -7.93 15.46 -10.55
CA SER A 185 -8.26 16.87 -10.59
C SER A 185 -7.08 17.75 -11.02
N ALA A 186 -5.85 17.38 -10.66
CA ALA A 186 -4.63 18.15 -10.87
C ALA A 186 -4.75 19.63 -10.46
N ASN A 187 -5.49 19.88 -9.40
CA ASN A 187 -5.77 21.21 -8.86
C ASN A 187 -5.36 21.29 -7.39
N ARG A 188 -4.54 22.31 -7.05
CA ARG A 188 -3.98 22.45 -5.69
C ARG A 188 -5.02 22.79 -4.64
N GLU A 189 -6.04 23.53 -4.98
CA GLU A 189 -7.14 23.87 -4.07
C GLU A 189 -7.99 22.64 -3.80
N VAL A 190 -8.34 21.88 -4.83
CA VAL A 190 -9.06 20.61 -4.70
C VAL A 190 -8.26 19.63 -3.84
N TYR A 191 -6.94 19.53 -4.05
CA TYR A 191 -6.09 18.68 -3.20
C TYR A 191 -6.18 19.08 -1.72
N ARG A 192 -6.05 20.36 -1.38
CA ARG A 192 -6.09 20.83 0.00
C ARG A 192 -7.41 20.49 0.67
N VAL A 193 -8.52 20.84 0.02
CA VAL A 193 -9.86 20.54 0.54
C VAL A 193 -10.09 19.03 0.67
N TRP A 194 -9.62 18.25 -0.31
CA TRP A 194 -9.71 16.80 -0.26
C TRP A 194 -8.88 16.22 0.90
N SER A 195 -7.63 16.64 1.07
CA SER A 195 -6.72 16.11 2.11
C SER A 195 -7.28 16.37 3.50
N ASP A 196 -7.78 17.59 3.77
CA ASP A 196 -8.40 17.92 5.05
C ASP A 196 -9.68 17.12 5.29
N THR A 197 -10.55 17.01 4.29
CA THR A 197 -11.80 16.24 4.39
C THR A 197 -11.50 14.74 4.59
N TYR A 198 -10.56 14.19 3.83
CA TYR A 198 -10.13 12.79 3.91
C TYR A 198 -9.58 12.45 5.30
N ARG A 199 -8.69 13.29 5.84
CA ARG A 199 -8.11 13.15 7.17
C ARG A 199 -9.19 13.20 8.25
N ASN A 200 -10.07 14.18 8.21
CA ASN A 200 -11.17 14.33 9.16
C ASN A 200 -12.12 13.12 9.13
N GLN A 201 -12.44 12.62 7.95
CA GLN A 201 -13.26 11.42 7.79
C GLN A 201 -12.59 10.19 8.42
N LEU A 202 -11.30 9.96 8.15
CA LEU A 202 -10.57 8.81 8.71
C LEU A 202 -10.50 8.88 10.23
N ILE A 203 -10.20 10.06 10.81
CA ILE A 203 -10.00 10.17 12.25
C ILE A 203 -11.34 10.19 12.98
N ARG A 204 -12.29 11.02 12.55
CA ARG A 204 -13.55 11.25 13.29
C ARG A 204 -14.61 10.17 13.05
N GLU A 205 -14.57 9.48 11.90
CA GLU A 205 -15.51 8.39 11.62
C GLU A 205 -14.84 7.03 11.84
N ASP A 206 -13.78 6.70 11.08
CA ASP A 206 -13.24 5.36 11.08
C ASP A 206 -12.44 5.04 12.36
N VAL A 207 -11.51 5.91 12.76
CA VAL A 207 -10.67 5.69 13.95
C VAL A 207 -11.52 5.73 15.20
N ARG A 208 -12.39 6.73 15.38
CA ARG A 208 -13.25 6.85 16.54
C ARG A 208 -14.19 5.65 16.70
N ASP A 209 -14.93 5.32 15.65
CA ASP A 209 -15.98 4.30 15.72
C ASP A 209 -15.43 2.88 15.89
N LEU A 210 -14.17 2.66 15.49
CA LEU A 210 -13.58 1.33 15.43
C LEU A 210 -12.56 1.02 16.52
N SER A 211 -11.89 2.05 17.04
CA SER A 211 -10.84 1.86 18.04
C SER A 211 -11.29 2.15 19.47
N GLY A 212 -12.49 2.76 19.65
CA GLY A 212 -12.95 3.22 20.97
C GLY A 212 -12.11 4.36 21.55
N ILE A 213 -11.32 5.05 20.72
CA ILE A 213 -10.49 6.17 21.17
C ILE A 213 -11.41 7.35 21.51
N VAL A 214 -11.33 7.84 22.75
CA VAL A 214 -12.12 8.94 23.25
C VAL A 214 -11.47 10.31 22.96
N LYS A 215 -10.13 10.37 23.04
CA LYS A 215 -9.35 11.63 22.84
C LYS A 215 -9.05 11.88 21.35
N ILE A 216 -10.07 12.17 20.57
CA ILE A 216 -9.93 12.36 19.11
C ILE A 216 -9.07 13.57 18.78
N ASP A 217 -9.19 14.67 19.51
CA ASP A 217 -8.40 15.88 19.28
C ASP A 217 -6.89 15.62 19.47
N SER A 218 -6.51 14.77 20.42
CA SER A 218 -5.09 14.36 20.58
C SER A 218 -4.61 13.45 19.45
N VAL A 219 -5.48 12.65 18.84
CA VAL A 219 -5.15 11.87 17.63
C VAL A 219 -4.98 12.80 16.43
N GLU A 220 -5.81 13.82 16.28
CA GLU A 220 -5.67 14.85 15.25
C GLU A 220 -4.32 15.57 15.41
N ALA A 221 -4.01 16.04 16.63
CA ALA A 221 -2.70 16.64 16.93
C ALA A 221 -1.53 15.69 16.62
N MET A 222 -1.66 14.39 16.93
CA MET A 222 -0.66 13.39 16.52
C MET A 222 -0.48 13.39 15.02
N VAL A 223 -1.55 13.28 14.23
CA VAL A 223 -1.50 13.21 12.77
C VAL A 223 -0.85 14.49 12.19
N ASP A 224 -1.13 15.66 12.73
CA ASP A 224 -0.54 16.94 12.32
C ASP A 224 0.98 16.99 12.53
N LEU A 225 1.49 16.26 13.52
CA LEU A 225 2.93 16.19 13.82
C LEU A 225 3.68 15.16 12.95
N LEU A 226 3.00 14.25 12.23
CA LEU A 226 3.68 13.19 11.51
C LEU A 226 4.42 13.63 10.23
N PRO A 227 3.94 14.60 9.42
CA PRO A 227 4.61 14.98 8.17
C PRO A 227 6.06 15.45 8.36
N VAL A 228 6.36 16.15 9.45
CA VAL A 228 7.73 16.63 9.75
C VAL A 228 8.66 15.55 10.31
N ARG A 229 8.14 14.34 10.56
CA ARG A 229 8.89 13.19 11.10
C ARG A 229 9.14 12.08 10.06
N VAL A 230 8.70 12.32 8.84
CA VAL A 230 8.86 11.35 7.73
C VAL A 230 10.35 11.17 7.40
N GLY A 231 10.71 9.94 6.99
CA GLY A 231 12.07 9.58 6.57
C GLY A 231 13.06 9.38 7.72
N SER A 232 12.71 9.75 8.96
CA SER A 232 13.56 9.57 10.13
C SER A 232 13.07 8.46 11.06
N PRO A 233 13.96 7.78 11.81
CA PRO A 233 13.56 6.86 12.85
C PRO A 233 12.68 7.55 13.90
N LEU A 234 11.43 7.08 14.03
CA LEU A 234 10.41 7.71 14.87
C LEU A 234 10.61 7.35 16.34
N SER A 235 10.85 8.34 17.19
CA SER A 235 10.79 8.19 18.63
C SER A 235 9.35 8.31 19.14
N ILE A 236 8.74 7.19 19.49
CA ILE A 236 7.40 7.17 20.09
C ILE A 236 7.38 7.91 21.44
N ASN A 237 8.48 7.89 22.20
CA ASN A 237 8.57 8.63 23.45
C ASN A 237 8.47 10.16 23.24
N ASN A 238 9.15 10.68 22.22
CA ASN A 238 9.05 12.11 21.90
C ASN A 238 7.66 12.47 21.43
N LEU A 239 7.07 11.66 20.53
CA LEU A 239 5.71 11.86 20.05
C LEU A 239 4.68 11.82 21.19
N ALA A 240 4.80 10.87 22.12
CA ALA A 240 3.92 10.75 23.28
C ALA A 240 3.97 12.00 24.18
N ARG A 241 5.20 12.54 24.40
CA ARG A 241 5.39 13.76 25.17
C ARG A 241 4.78 14.98 24.47
N ASP A 242 4.96 15.09 23.15
CA ASP A 242 4.46 16.25 22.38
C ASP A 242 2.94 16.34 22.34
N ILE A 243 2.23 15.20 22.48
CA ILE A 243 0.76 15.12 22.53
C ILE A 243 0.22 14.81 23.93
N GLU A 244 1.06 14.87 24.96
CA GLU A 244 0.70 14.71 26.38
C GLU A 244 -0.04 13.40 26.70
N VAL A 245 0.45 12.27 26.18
CA VAL A 245 -0.09 10.93 26.45
C VAL A 245 0.99 9.95 26.87
N SER A 246 0.59 8.78 27.38
CA SER A 246 1.54 7.71 27.69
C SER A 246 2.19 7.12 26.42
N PHE A 247 3.38 6.54 26.56
CA PHE A 247 4.04 5.79 25.49
C PHE A 247 3.14 4.70 24.87
N ASP A 248 2.45 3.93 25.72
CA ASP A 248 1.58 2.84 25.27
C ASP A 248 0.37 3.38 24.49
N THR A 249 -0.17 4.53 24.92
CA THR A 249 -1.25 5.21 24.20
C THR A 249 -0.78 5.69 22.82
N ALA A 250 0.35 6.40 22.75
CA ALA A 250 0.88 6.87 21.46
C ALA A 250 1.20 5.71 20.52
N LYS A 251 1.77 4.62 21.04
CA LYS A 251 2.05 3.41 20.28
C LYS A 251 0.78 2.77 19.73
N ALA A 252 -0.25 2.61 20.56
CA ALA A 252 -1.53 2.04 20.15
C ALA A 252 -2.23 2.89 19.08
N TRP A 253 -2.14 4.23 19.20
CA TRP A 253 -2.69 5.14 18.21
C TRP A 253 -1.94 5.06 16.88
N LEU A 254 -0.60 5.03 16.89
CA LEU A 254 0.19 4.80 15.67
C LEU A 254 -0.18 3.48 14.98
N GLU A 255 -0.31 2.40 15.75
CA GLU A 255 -0.76 1.12 15.20
C GLU A 255 -2.17 1.20 14.62
N THR A 256 -3.03 2.03 15.20
CA THR A 256 -4.37 2.29 14.67
C THR A 256 -4.30 3.08 13.37
N LEU A 257 -3.50 4.16 13.31
CA LEU A 257 -3.30 4.94 12.08
C LEU A 257 -2.74 4.09 10.92
N GLU A 258 -1.85 3.13 11.23
CA GLU A 258 -1.37 2.17 10.23
C GLU A 258 -2.46 1.25 9.69
N ARG A 259 -3.35 0.77 10.58
CA ARG A 259 -4.48 -0.09 10.19
C ARG A 259 -5.48 0.63 9.28
N PHE A 260 -5.58 1.95 9.40
CA PHE A 260 -6.43 2.78 8.54
C PHE A 260 -5.69 3.37 7.34
N PHE A 261 -4.45 2.94 7.09
CA PHE A 261 -3.66 3.40 5.95
C PHE A 261 -3.46 4.93 5.93
N ILE A 262 -3.29 5.54 7.12
CA ILE A 262 -2.83 6.92 7.24
C ILE A 262 -1.31 6.94 7.16
N THR A 263 -0.67 6.01 7.88
CA THR A 263 0.78 5.85 7.93
C THR A 263 1.20 4.40 7.68
N PHE A 264 2.48 4.20 7.40
CA PHE A 264 3.14 2.90 7.48
C PHE A 264 4.56 3.09 7.99
N ARG A 265 5.14 2.02 8.55
CA ARG A 265 6.50 2.08 9.09
C ARG A 265 7.40 1.06 8.41
N VAL A 266 8.65 1.46 8.20
CA VAL A 266 9.71 0.60 7.70
C VAL A 266 10.69 0.30 8.84
N ALA A 267 10.84 -0.98 9.17
CA ALA A 267 11.70 -1.43 10.24
C ALA A 267 13.16 -1.52 9.80
N PRO A 268 14.14 -1.34 10.70
CA PRO A 268 15.54 -1.55 10.37
C PRO A 268 15.83 -3.02 10.09
N PHE A 269 16.77 -3.26 9.17
CA PHE A 269 17.29 -4.59 8.93
C PHE A 269 18.09 -5.09 10.13
N SER A 270 17.80 -6.28 10.60
CA SER A 270 18.53 -6.99 11.63
C SER A 270 18.47 -8.49 11.39
N LYS A 271 19.62 -9.17 11.47
CA LYS A 271 19.66 -10.64 11.41
C LYS A 271 18.86 -11.30 12.56
N LYS A 272 18.62 -10.57 13.66
CA LYS A 272 17.79 -11.01 14.79
C LYS A 272 16.44 -10.28 14.75
N ILE A 273 15.35 -11.00 14.45
CA ILE A 273 13.98 -10.44 14.33
C ILE A 273 13.59 -9.64 15.57
N ALA A 274 13.80 -10.18 16.77
CA ALA A 274 13.47 -9.52 18.02
C ALA A 274 14.10 -8.11 18.15
N ARG A 275 15.33 -7.91 17.64
CA ARG A 275 16.00 -6.62 17.64
C ARG A 275 15.44 -5.63 16.61
N ALA A 276 14.90 -6.12 15.50
CA ALA A 276 14.27 -5.23 14.52
C ALA A 276 12.94 -4.65 15.02
N ILE A 277 12.19 -5.43 15.81
CA ILE A 277 10.88 -5.03 16.37
C ILE A 277 11.03 -3.96 17.46
N THR A 278 12.12 -4.01 18.24
CA THR A 278 12.34 -3.08 19.36
C THR A 278 13.07 -1.80 18.99
N LYS A 279 13.61 -1.71 17.77
CA LYS A 279 14.29 -0.51 17.28
C LYS A 279 13.30 0.48 16.67
N GLU A 280 13.65 1.76 16.71
CA GLU A 280 12.90 2.82 16.04
C GLU A 280 12.73 2.50 14.56
N GLN A 281 11.53 2.72 14.04
CA GLN A 281 11.14 2.48 12.66
C GLN A 281 10.99 3.83 11.95
N LYS A 282 11.34 3.90 10.68
CA LYS A 282 11.03 5.08 9.85
C LYS A 282 9.55 5.14 9.56
N LEU A 283 8.96 6.32 9.69
CA LEU A 283 7.55 6.58 9.40
C LEU A 283 7.39 7.14 8.00
N TYR A 284 6.32 6.74 7.31
CA TYR A 284 5.89 7.25 6.01
C TYR A 284 4.37 7.41 5.96
N LEU A 285 3.90 8.27 5.06
CA LEU A 285 2.49 8.62 4.89
C LEU A 285 1.95 8.07 3.57
N TYR A 286 0.68 7.67 3.55
CA TYR A 286 -0.01 7.31 2.30
C TYR A 286 -0.33 8.55 1.47
N ASP A 287 -0.75 9.65 2.09
CA ASP A 287 -0.86 10.96 1.44
C ASP A 287 0.44 11.73 1.67
N TYR A 288 1.43 11.49 0.83
CA TYR A 288 2.76 12.10 0.93
C TYR A 288 2.83 13.54 0.39
N ALA A 289 1.83 13.98 -0.37
CA ALA A 289 1.86 15.33 -0.96
C ALA A 289 1.63 16.44 0.10
N GLN A 290 1.23 16.08 1.33
CA GLN A 290 1.18 16.99 2.48
C GLN A 290 2.54 17.26 3.11
N ILE A 291 3.59 16.50 2.77
CA ILE A 291 4.94 16.68 3.31
C ILE A 291 5.57 17.92 2.65
N GLU A 292 5.96 18.91 3.45
CA GLU A 292 6.50 20.17 2.94
C GLU A 292 7.94 20.04 2.45
N ASP A 293 8.79 19.34 3.23
CA ASP A 293 10.18 19.12 2.85
C ASP A 293 10.30 18.24 1.59
N PRO A 294 10.91 18.78 0.49
CA PRO A 294 10.97 18.04 -0.78
C PRO A 294 11.76 16.73 -0.70
N ALA A 295 12.81 16.68 0.13
CA ALA A 295 13.64 15.48 0.25
C ALA A 295 12.88 14.35 0.96
N SER A 296 12.22 14.67 2.09
CA SER A 296 11.37 13.72 2.82
C SER A 296 10.17 13.28 1.98
N ARG A 297 9.55 14.20 1.22
CA ARG A 297 8.45 13.86 0.30
C ARG A 297 8.91 12.90 -0.77
N PHE A 298 10.06 13.14 -1.40
CA PHE A 298 10.64 12.26 -2.40
C PHE A 298 10.96 10.87 -1.82
N GLU A 299 11.61 10.80 -0.65
CA GLU A 299 11.89 9.53 0.02
C GLU A 299 10.56 8.78 0.32
N ASN A 300 9.52 9.50 0.76
CA ASN A 300 8.21 8.90 1.02
C ASN A 300 7.54 8.35 -0.26
N MET A 301 7.67 9.04 -1.39
CA MET A 301 7.16 8.56 -2.69
C MET A 301 7.83 7.24 -3.06
N VAL A 302 9.16 7.17 -2.93
CA VAL A 302 9.92 5.93 -3.16
C VAL A 302 9.49 4.83 -2.19
N ALA A 303 9.32 5.17 -0.89
CA ALA A 303 8.83 4.22 0.11
C ALA A 303 7.47 3.62 -0.25
N MET A 304 6.54 4.45 -0.76
CA MET A 304 5.21 3.99 -1.22
C MET A 304 5.30 3.00 -2.38
N GLU A 305 6.09 3.33 -3.41
CA GLU A 305 6.27 2.44 -4.58
C GLU A 305 6.90 1.11 -4.17
N LEU A 306 7.94 1.13 -3.34
CA LEU A 306 8.62 -0.07 -2.87
C LEU A 306 7.73 -0.91 -1.93
N SER A 307 7.02 -0.26 -0.99
CA SER A 307 6.10 -0.95 -0.08
C SER A 307 4.98 -1.66 -0.84
N ARG A 308 4.41 -0.99 -1.84
CA ARG A 308 3.42 -1.57 -2.74
C ARG A 308 4.00 -2.79 -3.47
N ALA A 309 5.20 -2.66 -4.06
CA ALA A 309 5.82 -3.72 -4.83
C ALA A 309 6.08 -4.98 -3.97
N VAL A 310 6.75 -4.85 -2.83
CA VAL A 310 7.05 -6.00 -1.95
C VAL A 310 5.79 -6.66 -1.41
N LYS A 311 4.74 -5.88 -1.12
CA LYS A 311 3.46 -6.39 -0.67
C LYS A 311 2.75 -7.18 -1.78
N ASN A 312 2.69 -6.60 -2.99
CA ASN A 312 2.09 -7.24 -4.16
C ASN A 312 2.80 -8.56 -4.50
N TRP A 313 4.13 -8.58 -4.53
CA TRP A 313 4.89 -9.81 -4.81
C TRP A 313 4.61 -10.90 -3.77
N THR A 314 4.50 -10.52 -2.51
CA THR A 314 4.20 -11.47 -1.42
C THR A 314 2.78 -12.01 -1.52
N GLU A 315 1.80 -11.17 -1.81
CA GLU A 315 0.40 -11.56 -1.99
C GLU A 315 0.16 -12.44 -3.21
N ARG A 316 0.92 -12.19 -4.28
CA ARG A 316 0.93 -13.06 -5.48
C ARG A 316 1.64 -14.40 -5.29
N GLY A 317 2.25 -14.64 -4.13
CA GLY A 317 2.99 -15.87 -3.86
C GLY A 317 4.37 -15.96 -4.54
N LEU A 318 4.91 -14.83 -5.05
CA LEU A 318 6.20 -14.78 -5.75
C LEU A 318 7.40 -14.87 -4.79
N GLY A 319 7.18 -14.82 -3.49
CA GLY A 319 8.16 -14.89 -2.42
C GLY A 319 7.67 -14.18 -1.16
N ARG A 320 8.47 -14.18 -0.09
CA ARG A 320 8.18 -13.41 1.13
C ARG A 320 9.12 -12.22 1.17
N PHE A 321 8.68 -11.11 0.61
CA PHE A 321 9.44 -9.88 0.54
C PHE A 321 9.05 -8.90 1.63
N ASP A 322 10.06 -8.17 2.15
CA ASP A 322 9.89 -7.08 3.10
C ASP A 322 10.72 -5.88 2.68
N LEU A 323 10.19 -4.68 2.97
CA LEU A 323 10.94 -3.44 2.89
C LEU A 323 11.55 -3.12 4.25
N ARG A 324 12.85 -2.85 4.28
CA ARG A 324 13.64 -2.49 5.45
C ARG A 324 14.47 -1.24 5.16
N TYR A 325 15.06 -0.63 6.19
CA TYR A 325 16.18 0.30 6.04
C TYR A 325 17.42 -0.26 6.73
N VAL A 326 18.60 0.26 6.41
CA VAL A 326 19.84 -0.19 7.03
C VAL A 326 20.46 0.94 7.83
N ARG A 327 20.83 0.68 9.09
CA ARG A 327 21.49 1.66 9.95
C ARG A 327 22.61 1.01 10.75
N SER A 328 23.80 1.64 10.71
CA SER A 328 24.97 1.23 11.51
C SER A 328 24.87 1.73 12.95
N LYS A 329 25.80 1.28 13.78
CA LYS A 329 25.95 1.83 15.16
C LYS A 329 26.37 3.30 15.14
N ASP A 330 27.13 3.70 14.14
CA ASP A 330 27.64 5.07 13.96
C ASP A 330 26.60 5.99 13.28
N LYS A 331 25.34 5.55 13.24
CA LYS A 331 24.18 6.27 12.68
C LYS A 331 24.24 6.50 11.16
N GLU A 332 25.18 5.90 10.44
CA GLU A 332 25.13 5.88 8.98
C GLU A 332 23.94 5.06 8.51
N GLU A 333 23.31 5.48 7.42
CA GLU A 333 22.04 4.92 6.98
C GLU A 333 21.98 4.76 5.47
N CYS A 334 21.24 3.72 5.01
CA CYS A 334 20.74 3.57 3.65
C CYS A 334 19.23 3.46 3.74
N ASP A 335 18.52 4.22 2.91
CA ASP A 335 17.09 4.45 3.05
C ASP A 335 16.27 3.19 2.93
N PHE A 336 16.58 2.32 1.97
CA PHE A 336 15.83 1.10 1.76
C PHE A 336 16.69 -0.12 1.45
N LEU A 337 16.21 -1.26 1.91
CA LEU A 337 16.70 -2.59 1.61
C LEU A 337 15.52 -3.51 1.35
N ILE A 338 15.42 -4.04 0.15
CA ILE A 338 14.48 -5.14 -0.10
C ILE A 338 15.10 -6.44 0.38
N THR A 339 14.34 -7.20 1.16
CA THR A 339 14.74 -8.53 1.64
C THR A 339 13.75 -9.59 1.19
N GLU A 340 14.23 -10.82 0.95
CA GLU A 340 13.39 -12.00 0.76
C GLU A 340 13.68 -12.99 1.88
N LYS A 341 12.69 -13.36 2.69
CA LYS A 341 12.88 -14.21 3.89
C LYS A 341 14.07 -13.75 4.74
N GLN A 342 14.18 -12.42 4.94
CA GLN A 342 15.31 -11.76 5.64
C GLN A 342 16.67 -11.79 4.94
N THR A 343 16.78 -12.39 3.76
CA THR A 343 18.00 -12.30 2.95
C THR A 343 18.01 -10.96 2.22
N PRO A 344 19.04 -10.13 2.37
CA PRO A 344 19.23 -8.91 1.59
C PRO A 344 19.21 -9.19 0.09
N LYS A 345 18.50 -8.34 -0.69
CA LYS A 345 18.37 -8.51 -2.15
C LYS A 345 18.79 -7.26 -2.92
N LEU A 346 18.39 -6.07 -2.48
CA LEU A 346 18.64 -4.82 -3.19
C LEU A 346 18.68 -3.65 -2.21
N LEU A 347 19.75 -2.84 -2.28
CA LEU A 347 19.89 -1.57 -1.57
C LEU A 347 19.42 -0.43 -2.46
N ILE A 348 18.65 0.50 -1.88
CA ILE A 348 18.16 1.69 -2.57
C ILE A 348 18.42 2.90 -1.67
N GLU A 349 19.06 3.92 -2.24
CA GLU A 349 19.32 5.23 -1.60
C GLU A 349 18.56 6.31 -2.38
N CYS A 350 18.03 7.30 -1.69
CA CYS A 350 17.30 8.43 -2.26
C CYS A 350 18.11 9.73 -2.10
N LYS A 351 18.26 10.48 -3.18
CA LYS A 351 18.86 11.82 -3.20
C LYS A 351 17.98 12.76 -4.01
N LEU A 352 17.66 13.93 -3.45
CA LEU A 352 16.78 14.88 -4.14
C LEU A 352 17.39 15.33 -5.47
N SER A 353 18.66 15.76 -5.45
CA SER A 353 19.35 16.31 -6.62
C SER A 353 20.82 15.89 -6.75
N ASP A 354 21.43 15.29 -5.72
CA ASP A 354 22.85 14.93 -5.76
C ASP A 354 23.07 13.59 -6.50
N PRO A 355 23.71 13.61 -7.68
CA PRO A 355 24.02 12.40 -8.43
C PRO A 355 25.30 11.69 -7.97
N ASN A 356 26.02 12.21 -6.96
CA ASN A 356 27.20 11.55 -6.41
C ASN A 356 26.78 10.40 -5.50
N VAL A 357 27.50 9.29 -5.62
CA VAL A 357 27.17 8.09 -4.82
C VAL A 357 27.37 8.35 -3.34
N SER A 358 26.35 8.04 -2.55
CA SER A 358 26.39 8.10 -1.10
C SER A 358 27.47 7.18 -0.53
N LYS A 359 28.30 7.70 0.38
CA LYS A 359 29.32 6.91 1.08
C LYS A 359 28.70 5.77 1.89
N SER A 360 27.51 5.99 2.47
CA SER A 360 26.77 4.98 3.20
C SER A 360 26.33 3.85 2.29
N LEU A 361 25.85 4.16 1.07
CA LEU A 361 25.43 3.15 0.09
C LEU A 361 26.62 2.26 -0.31
N VAL A 362 27.79 2.84 -0.58
CA VAL A 362 29.03 2.09 -0.88
C VAL A 362 29.36 1.13 0.27
N LYS A 363 29.41 1.65 1.50
CA LYS A 363 29.73 0.87 2.69
C LYS A 363 28.77 -0.30 2.91
N PHE A 364 27.45 -0.06 2.78
CA PHE A 364 26.46 -1.12 2.96
C PHE A 364 26.44 -2.11 1.79
N GLN A 365 26.74 -1.70 0.56
CA GLN A 365 26.93 -2.61 -0.54
C GLN A 365 28.08 -3.57 -0.29
N ASP A 366 29.21 -3.08 0.22
CA ASP A 366 30.38 -3.91 0.56
C ASP A 366 30.09 -4.89 1.69
N ALA A 367 29.31 -4.45 2.70
CA ALA A 367 28.95 -5.26 3.85
C ALA A 367 27.91 -6.35 3.52
N LEU A 368 26.90 -6.04 2.71
CA LEU A 368 25.78 -6.94 2.41
C LEU A 368 25.98 -7.73 1.11
N LYS A 369 26.87 -7.28 0.23
CA LYS A 369 27.21 -7.91 -1.04
C LYS A 369 26.04 -8.10 -2.00
N VAL A 370 25.12 -7.10 -2.05
CA VAL A 370 23.93 -7.10 -2.90
C VAL A 370 23.99 -5.97 -3.94
N PRO A 371 23.19 -6.06 -5.03
CA PRO A 371 23.00 -4.93 -5.94
C PRO A 371 22.59 -3.65 -5.20
N ALA A 372 22.99 -2.50 -5.73
CA ALA A 372 22.70 -1.21 -5.14
C ALA A 372 22.35 -0.17 -6.21
N ILE A 373 21.34 0.63 -5.93
CA ILE A 373 20.91 1.74 -6.77
C ILE A 373 20.70 3.00 -5.94
N GLN A 374 21.14 4.15 -6.45
CA GLN A 374 20.81 5.46 -5.94
C GLN A 374 19.81 6.11 -6.87
N LEU A 375 18.65 6.47 -6.34
CA LEU A 375 17.59 7.16 -7.05
C LEU A 375 17.70 8.66 -6.85
N VAL A 376 17.59 9.42 -7.93
CA VAL A 376 17.64 10.89 -7.91
C VAL A 376 16.34 11.44 -8.47
N ASN A 377 15.79 12.49 -7.84
CA ASN A 377 14.53 13.12 -8.28
C ASN A 377 14.71 14.09 -9.48
N GLU A 378 15.80 13.93 -10.21
CA GLU A 378 16.13 14.71 -11.41
C GLU A 378 16.03 13.81 -12.67
N PRO A 379 15.59 14.36 -13.81
CA PRO A 379 15.52 13.59 -15.05
C PRO A 379 16.89 13.45 -15.73
N GLY A 380 17.01 12.43 -16.61
CA GLY A 380 18.18 12.26 -17.49
C GLY A 380 19.42 11.68 -16.80
N ILE A 381 19.28 11.12 -15.62
CA ILE A 381 20.38 10.49 -14.89
C ILE A 381 20.33 8.98 -15.10
N ASN A 382 21.38 8.43 -15.71
CA ASN A 382 21.61 6.99 -15.80
C ASN A 382 23.11 6.74 -15.89
N ARG A 383 23.75 6.35 -14.77
CA ARG A 383 25.18 6.14 -14.67
C ARG A 383 25.45 4.84 -13.92
N ILE A 384 26.48 4.13 -14.34
CA ILE A 384 26.99 2.93 -13.66
C ILE A 384 28.37 3.29 -13.10
N ILE A 385 28.50 3.22 -11.80
CA ILE A 385 29.74 3.56 -11.08
C ILE A 385 30.34 2.26 -10.52
N ARG A 386 31.62 2.05 -10.75
CA ARG A 386 32.36 0.89 -10.23
C ARG A 386 32.64 1.05 -8.74
N ASN A 387 32.35 0.02 -7.97
CA ASN A 387 32.70 -0.14 -6.57
C ASN A 387 33.43 -1.49 -6.38
N GLY A 388 34.77 -1.49 -6.54
CA GLY A 388 35.56 -2.72 -6.58
C GLY A 388 35.13 -3.64 -7.71
N THR A 389 34.70 -4.85 -7.37
CA THR A 389 34.18 -5.85 -8.31
C THR A 389 32.68 -5.69 -8.61
N ARG A 390 32.00 -4.73 -7.96
CA ARG A 390 30.57 -4.46 -8.10
C ARG A 390 30.32 -3.12 -8.79
N THR A 391 29.06 -2.88 -9.07
CA THR A 391 28.59 -1.63 -9.62
C THR A 391 27.46 -1.07 -8.76
N ILE A 392 27.35 0.26 -8.75
CA ILE A 392 26.22 1.02 -8.22
C ILE A 392 25.61 1.77 -9.40
N THR A 393 24.31 1.59 -9.59
CA THR A 393 23.56 2.39 -10.58
C THR A 393 23.10 3.68 -9.90
N VAL A 394 23.27 4.82 -10.58
CA VAL A 394 22.67 6.11 -10.19
C VAL A 394 21.69 6.51 -11.30
N ALA A 395 20.43 6.66 -10.95
CA ALA A 395 19.38 6.82 -11.96
C ALA A 395 18.29 7.79 -11.53
N SER A 396 17.63 8.38 -12.52
CA SER A 396 16.38 9.10 -12.34
C SER A 396 15.33 8.17 -11.73
N ALA A 397 14.71 8.60 -10.63
CA ALA A 397 13.77 7.76 -9.89
C ALA A 397 12.59 7.30 -10.74
N HIS A 398 12.01 8.17 -11.55
CA HIS A 398 10.85 7.85 -12.38
C HIS A 398 11.18 6.81 -13.47
N ASP A 399 12.40 6.79 -14.00
CA ASP A 399 12.82 5.81 -14.99
C ASP A 399 12.89 4.38 -14.41
N TRP A 400 13.37 4.27 -13.19
CA TRP A 400 13.49 2.97 -12.53
C TRP A 400 12.18 2.50 -11.89
N LEU A 401 11.49 3.40 -11.16
CA LEU A 401 10.27 3.06 -10.42
C LEU A 401 9.11 2.65 -11.33
N CYS A 402 9.01 3.20 -12.55
CA CYS A 402 7.95 2.83 -13.48
C CYS A 402 8.05 1.36 -13.95
N THR A 403 9.23 0.74 -13.83
CA THR A 403 9.46 -0.66 -14.23
C THR A 403 9.22 -1.68 -13.11
N LEU A 404 8.90 -1.23 -11.88
CA LEU A 404 8.60 -2.12 -10.76
C LEU A 404 7.37 -3.01 -11.06
N PRO A 405 7.52 -4.34 -10.99
CA PRO A 405 6.45 -5.29 -11.28
C PRO A 405 5.35 -5.30 -10.23
#